data_b6a9855dcc4b1fb75e7e20d9c9dd859a
#
_entry.id   b6a9855dcc4b1fb75e7e20d9c9dd859a
#
_cell.length_a   1.000
_cell.length_b   1.000
_cell.length_c   1.000
_cell.angle_alpha   90.00
_cell.angle_beta   90.00
_cell.angle_gamma   90.00
#
_symmetry.space_group_name_H-M   'P 1'
#
loop_
_entity.id
_entity.type
_entity.pdbx_description
1 polymer ?
#
loop_
_entity_poly.entity_id
_entity_poly.type
_entity_poly.pdbx_seq_one_letter_code
_entity_poly.pdbx_strand_id
1 'polypeptide(L)'
;NDMAMIFQDPMTFLNPTLRIETQLIEPIINHNPKISKKEARDKAIDLMRKVGIPSPEDRIRQYPHQFSGGMRQRIIIAIALACDPKVIIADEPTTALDVTIQAQVLDLIGSLKDEIDSSIIMITHDLGVVASICDRIAIMYGGKIVETGTTDEIFYNPQHPYTKGLLSCIANPEDLEKKELHPIPGSPPDL
;
A
#
# COMPACT_ATOMS: atom_id res chain seq x y z
N ASN A 1 4.56 -11.22 14.55
CA ASN A 1 5.55 -10.97 13.49
C ASN A 1 5.05 -11.38 12.11
N ASP A 2 4.05 -12.27 12.04
CA ASP A 2 3.61 -12.81 10.75
C ASP A 2 2.75 -11.83 9.94
N MET A 3 2.34 -10.71 10.54
CA MET A 3 1.47 -9.71 9.89
C MET A 3 2.00 -8.30 10.14
N ALA A 4 2.01 -7.47 9.09
CA ALA A 4 2.34 -6.05 9.16
C ALA A 4 1.26 -5.21 8.43
N MET A 5 1.20 -3.92 8.74
CA MET A 5 0.23 -3.01 8.14
C MET A 5 0.91 -1.74 7.65
N ILE A 6 0.56 -1.32 6.44
CA ILE A 6 0.90 -0.04 5.84
C ILE A 6 -0.35 0.83 5.95
N PHE A 7 -0.28 1.93 6.68
CA PHE A 7 -1.41 2.80 6.98
C PHE A 7 -1.62 3.86 5.90
N GLN A 8 -2.85 4.34 5.80
CA GLN A 8 -3.34 5.29 4.82
C GLN A 8 -2.60 6.64 4.84
N ASP A 9 -2.31 7.18 6.02
CA ASP A 9 -1.73 8.53 6.15
C ASP A 9 -0.27 8.50 6.65
N PRO A 10 0.70 8.76 5.75
CA PRO A 10 2.12 8.78 6.13
C PRO A 10 2.49 9.98 7.03
N MET A 11 1.62 10.98 7.15
CA MET A 11 1.91 12.17 7.93
C MET A 11 1.67 11.96 9.42
N THR A 12 0.71 11.09 9.76
CA THR A 12 0.29 10.82 11.15
C THR A 12 0.96 9.58 11.73
N PHE A 13 1.38 8.62 10.90
CA PHE A 13 1.97 7.37 11.37
C PHE A 13 3.37 7.55 11.97
N LEU A 14 4.24 8.30 11.30
CA LEU A 14 5.60 8.53 11.79
C LEU A 14 5.61 9.57 12.93
N ASN A 15 6.19 9.20 14.06
CA ASN A 15 6.35 10.14 15.19
C ASN A 15 7.31 11.27 14.80
N PRO A 16 6.85 12.54 14.72
CA PRO A 16 7.66 13.65 14.23
C PRO A 16 8.83 14.03 15.15
N THR A 17 8.79 13.61 16.42
CA THR A 17 9.80 13.92 17.43
C THR A 17 10.92 12.87 17.51
N LEU A 18 10.74 11.71 16.86
CA LEU A 18 11.72 10.64 16.82
C LEU A 18 12.42 10.60 15.46
N ARG A 19 13.71 10.24 15.48
CA ARG A 19 14.48 10.01 14.26
C ARG A 19 13.96 8.76 13.53
N ILE A 20 14.15 8.71 12.21
CA ILE A 20 13.81 7.55 11.40
C ILE A 20 14.55 6.30 11.91
N GLU A 21 15.82 6.43 12.29
CA GLU A 21 16.60 5.35 12.89
C GLU A 21 15.87 4.68 14.06
N THR A 22 15.36 5.47 14.99
CA THR A 22 14.66 4.95 16.18
C THR A 22 13.42 4.15 15.77
N GLN A 23 12.62 4.68 14.85
CA GLN A 23 11.36 4.08 14.43
C GLN A 23 11.54 2.82 13.58
N LEU A 24 12.61 2.75 12.77
CA LEU A 24 12.95 1.55 11.99
C LEU A 24 13.59 0.43 12.84
N ILE A 25 14.43 0.80 13.82
CA ILE A 25 15.16 -0.18 14.63
C ILE A 25 14.26 -0.78 15.71
N GLU A 26 13.31 -0.01 16.23
CA GLU A 26 12.41 -0.45 17.32
C GLU A 26 11.72 -1.79 17.02
N PRO A 27 10.99 -1.98 15.91
CA PRO A 27 10.40 -3.28 15.59
C PRO A 27 11.44 -4.39 15.43
N ILE A 28 12.61 -4.10 14.84
CA ILE A 28 13.67 -5.08 14.64
C ILE A 28 14.18 -5.63 15.99
N ILE A 29 14.44 -4.73 16.96
CA ILE A 29 14.94 -5.12 18.28
C ILE A 29 13.85 -5.83 19.09
N ASN A 30 12.61 -5.31 19.08
CA ASN A 30 11.51 -5.88 19.85
C ASN A 30 11.20 -7.32 19.45
N HIS A 31 11.37 -7.63 18.16
CA HIS A 31 11.10 -8.97 17.63
C HIS A 31 12.34 -9.87 17.52
N ASN A 32 13.52 -9.30 17.69
CA ASN A 32 14.77 -10.05 17.75
C ASN A 32 15.66 -9.56 18.91
N PRO A 33 15.36 -9.92 20.16
CA PRO A 33 16.08 -9.42 21.34
C PRO A 33 17.58 -9.76 21.37
N LYS A 34 18.04 -10.67 20.52
CA LYS A 34 19.46 -11.07 20.44
C LYS A 34 20.27 -10.22 19.44
N ILE A 35 19.59 -9.42 18.61
CA ILE A 35 20.28 -8.60 17.61
C ILE A 35 21.02 -7.44 18.28
N SER A 36 22.25 -7.18 17.86
CA SER A 36 22.98 -6.00 18.34
C SER A 36 22.40 -4.72 17.73
N LYS A 37 22.58 -3.58 18.40
CA LYS A 37 22.18 -2.27 17.85
C LYS A 37 22.81 -1.96 16.50
N LYS A 38 24.05 -2.43 16.28
CA LYS A 38 24.76 -2.25 15.01
C LYS A 38 24.08 -3.03 13.90
N GLU A 39 23.82 -4.31 14.11
CA GLU A 39 23.14 -5.17 13.13
C GLU A 39 21.72 -4.68 12.84
N ALA A 40 20.97 -4.25 13.86
CA ALA A 40 19.64 -3.67 13.67
C ALA A 40 19.69 -2.37 12.83
N ARG A 41 20.72 -1.53 13.05
CA ARG A 41 20.94 -0.33 12.25
C ARG A 41 21.33 -0.66 10.81
N ASP A 42 22.19 -1.64 10.60
CA ASP A 42 22.61 -2.06 9.27
C ASP A 42 21.40 -2.63 8.49
N LYS A 43 20.57 -3.48 9.14
CA LYS A 43 19.29 -3.95 8.57
C LYS A 43 18.35 -2.80 8.24
N ALA A 44 18.24 -1.79 9.09
CA ALA A 44 17.39 -0.61 8.84
C ALA A 44 17.86 0.19 7.62
N ILE A 45 19.18 0.36 7.44
CA ILE A 45 19.76 1.02 6.26
C ILE A 45 19.48 0.20 4.99
N ASP A 46 19.61 -1.12 5.05
CA ASP A 46 19.32 -2.00 3.92
C ASP A 46 17.84 -1.94 3.53
N LEU A 47 16.93 -1.88 4.49
CA LEU A 47 15.50 -1.67 4.23
C LEU A 47 15.25 -0.31 3.57
N MET A 48 15.86 0.78 4.06
CA MET A 48 15.76 2.08 3.42
C MET A 48 16.26 2.07 1.97
N ARG A 49 17.34 1.35 1.71
CA ARG A 49 17.88 1.17 0.36
C ARG A 49 16.92 0.38 -0.52
N LYS A 50 16.35 -0.71 0.01
CA LYS A 50 15.37 -1.56 -0.67
C LYS A 50 14.12 -0.78 -1.09
N VAL A 51 13.63 0.14 -0.27
CA VAL A 51 12.49 1.00 -0.62
C VAL A 51 12.87 2.24 -1.42
N GLY A 52 14.12 2.36 -1.87
CA GLY A 52 14.59 3.43 -2.75
C GLY A 52 14.78 4.79 -2.08
N ILE A 53 15.15 4.83 -0.79
CA ILE A 53 15.57 6.07 -0.14
C ILE A 53 17.01 6.40 -0.54
N PRO A 54 17.27 7.57 -1.13
CA PRO A 54 18.63 7.96 -1.52
C PRO A 54 19.49 8.26 -0.28
N SER A 55 20.77 7.90 -0.31
CA SER A 55 21.75 8.12 0.78
C SER A 55 21.23 7.68 2.16
N PRO A 56 20.81 6.42 2.33
CA PRO A 56 20.14 5.97 3.54
C PRO A 56 21.02 6.07 4.79
N GLU A 57 22.34 5.94 4.65
CA GLU A 57 23.34 6.05 5.72
C GLU A 57 23.31 7.41 6.43
N ASP A 58 23.07 8.47 5.67
CA ASP A 58 22.97 9.84 6.19
C ASP A 58 21.55 10.15 6.67
N ARG A 59 20.56 9.75 5.85
CA ARG A 59 19.15 10.09 6.08
C ARG A 59 18.53 9.35 7.24
N ILE A 60 19.04 8.20 7.63
CA ILE A 60 18.52 7.43 8.77
C ILE A 60 18.51 8.24 10.07
N ARG A 61 19.41 9.23 10.20
CA ARG A 61 19.50 10.13 11.36
C ARG A 61 18.53 11.32 11.32
N GLN A 62 17.85 11.51 10.20
CA GLN A 62 16.91 12.60 9.99
C GLN A 62 15.56 12.34 10.69
N TYR A 63 14.76 13.41 10.82
CA TYR A 63 13.40 13.36 11.34
C TYR A 63 12.38 13.27 10.20
N PRO A 64 11.14 12.79 10.47
CA PRO A 64 10.12 12.66 9.43
C PRO A 64 9.85 13.94 8.64
N HIS A 65 9.87 15.12 9.27
CA HIS A 65 9.63 16.39 8.58
C HIS A 65 10.68 16.76 7.52
N GLN A 66 11.83 16.09 7.51
CA GLN A 66 12.91 16.30 6.51
C GLN A 66 12.72 15.41 5.26
N PHE A 67 11.64 14.60 5.20
CA PHE A 67 11.29 13.72 4.11
C PHE A 67 10.04 14.23 3.38
N SER A 68 9.98 14.07 2.05
CA SER A 68 8.76 14.28 1.28
C SER A 68 7.68 13.25 1.65
N GLY A 69 6.42 13.50 1.25
CA GLY A 69 5.32 12.57 1.49
C GLY A 69 5.61 11.17 0.96
N GLY A 70 6.05 11.05 -0.28
CA GLY A 70 6.42 9.76 -0.88
C GLY A 70 7.61 9.08 -0.19
N MET A 71 8.60 9.84 0.28
CA MET A 71 9.70 9.27 1.06
C MET A 71 9.23 8.77 2.44
N ARG A 72 8.30 9.46 3.09
CA ARG A 72 7.70 8.98 4.34
C ARG A 72 6.91 7.70 4.12
N GLN A 73 6.14 7.61 3.03
CA GLN A 73 5.42 6.38 2.67
C GLN A 73 6.39 5.22 2.46
N ARG A 74 7.50 5.43 1.76
CA ARG A 74 8.56 4.42 1.60
C ARG A 74 9.18 3.99 2.93
N ILE A 75 9.35 4.90 3.90
CA ILE A 75 9.81 4.56 5.25
C ILE A 75 8.77 3.70 5.98
N ILE A 76 7.48 3.99 5.88
CA ILE A 76 6.42 3.16 6.46
C ILE A 76 6.44 1.75 5.87
N ILE A 77 6.62 1.62 4.55
CA ILE A 77 6.80 0.33 3.89
C ILE A 77 8.04 -0.38 4.44
N ALA A 78 9.16 0.32 4.64
CA ALA A 78 10.37 -0.25 5.23
C ALA A 78 10.13 -0.75 6.67
N ILE A 79 9.35 -0.02 7.48
CA ILE A 79 8.96 -0.43 8.83
C ILE A 79 8.09 -1.69 8.77
N ALA A 80 7.13 -1.77 7.87
CA ALA A 80 6.29 -2.95 7.68
C ALA A 80 7.12 -4.20 7.30
N LEU A 81 8.16 -4.03 6.50
CA LEU A 81 9.08 -5.10 6.09
C LEU A 81 10.10 -5.49 7.17
N ALA A 82 10.27 -4.70 8.23
CA ALA A 82 11.37 -4.83 9.18
C ALA A 82 11.43 -6.19 9.90
N CYS A 83 10.30 -6.89 10.02
CA CYS A 83 10.17 -8.17 10.71
C CYS A 83 9.88 -9.35 9.77
N ASP A 84 10.11 -9.20 8.48
CA ASP A 84 9.91 -10.22 7.45
C ASP A 84 8.50 -10.88 7.57
N PRO A 85 7.40 -10.10 7.49
CA PRO A 85 6.04 -10.59 7.72
C PRO A 85 5.61 -11.54 6.60
N LYS A 86 4.70 -12.49 6.91
CA LYS A 86 4.07 -13.37 5.92
C LYS A 86 2.88 -12.71 5.21
N VAL A 87 2.26 -11.73 5.87
CA VAL A 87 1.12 -10.98 5.33
C VAL A 87 1.33 -9.50 5.55
N ILE A 88 1.16 -8.72 4.50
CA ILE A 88 1.17 -7.25 4.55
C ILE A 88 -0.23 -6.75 4.19
N ILE A 89 -0.83 -5.95 5.06
CA ILE A 89 -2.08 -5.25 4.77
C ILE A 89 -1.71 -3.81 4.38
N ALA A 90 -2.02 -3.43 3.16
CA ALA A 90 -1.82 -2.07 2.64
C ALA A 90 -3.19 -1.37 2.57
N ASP A 91 -3.44 -0.48 3.53
CA ASP A 91 -4.70 0.25 3.65
C ASP A 91 -4.56 1.61 2.97
N GLU A 92 -5.13 1.73 1.78
CA GLU A 92 -5.06 2.92 0.91
C GLU A 92 -3.66 3.55 0.84
N PRO A 93 -2.62 2.79 0.48
CA PRO A 93 -1.22 3.19 0.69
C PRO A 93 -0.78 4.41 -0.13
N THR A 94 -1.63 4.93 -1.00
CA THR A 94 -1.29 6.03 -1.93
C THR A 94 -2.25 7.21 -1.89
N THR A 95 -3.33 7.16 -1.11
CA THR A 95 -4.42 8.16 -1.13
C THR A 95 -3.97 9.60 -0.82
N ALA A 96 -2.94 9.79 0.00
CA ALA A 96 -2.43 11.11 0.37
C ALA A 96 -1.26 11.60 -0.52
N LEU A 97 -1.00 10.94 -1.66
CA LEU A 97 0.14 11.22 -2.54
C LEU A 97 -0.34 11.80 -3.88
N ASP A 98 0.51 12.63 -4.50
CA ASP A 98 0.28 13.04 -5.88
C ASP A 98 0.45 11.86 -6.87
N VAL A 99 -0.18 11.97 -8.04
CA VAL A 99 -0.29 10.88 -9.02
C VAL A 99 1.08 10.28 -9.41
N THR A 100 2.10 11.13 -9.56
CA THR A 100 3.44 10.66 -9.94
C THR A 100 4.10 9.84 -8.83
N ILE A 101 3.98 10.29 -7.59
CA ILE A 101 4.51 9.59 -6.42
C ILE A 101 3.69 8.33 -6.13
N GLN A 102 2.36 8.39 -6.33
CA GLN A 102 1.49 7.22 -6.25
C GLN A 102 1.98 6.10 -7.15
N ALA A 103 2.22 6.37 -8.44
CA ALA A 103 2.74 5.38 -9.38
C ALA A 103 4.07 4.76 -8.87
N GLN A 104 5.00 5.58 -8.40
CA GLN A 104 6.29 5.09 -7.87
C GLN A 104 6.15 4.21 -6.61
N VAL A 105 5.17 4.49 -5.74
CA VAL A 105 4.92 3.67 -4.55
C VAL A 105 4.25 2.35 -4.94
N LEU A 106 3.36 2.35 -5.93
CA LEU A 106 2.73 1.15 -6.45
C LEU A 106 3.72 0.24 -7.18
N ASP A 107 4.61 0.81 -7.98
CA ASP A 107 5.72 0.07 -8.61
C ASP A 107 6.64 -0.58 -7.55
N LEU A 108 6.92 0.15 -6.47
CA LEU A 108 7.67 -0.40 -5.34
C LEU A 108 6.92 -1.58 -4.70
N ILE A 109 5.62 -1.46 -4.42
CA ILE A 109 4.82 -2.55 -3.83
C ILE A 109 4.78 -3.75 -4.78
N GLY A 110 4.62 -3.52 -6.09
CA GLY A 110 4.66 -4.55 -7.12
C GLY A 110 6.00 -5.29 -7.14
N SER A 111 7.13 -4.57 -7.14
CA SER A 111 8.47 -5.18 -7.12
C SER A 111 8.73 -5.96 -5.83
N LEU A 112 8.24 -5.47 -4.69
CA LEU A 112 8.34 -6.16 -3.42
C LEU A 112 7.55 -7.47 -3.41
N LYS A 113 6.37 -7.52 -4.06
CA LYS A 113 5.57 -8.75 -4.19
C LYS A 113 6.38 -9.91 -4.76
N ASP A 114 7.23 -9.63 -5.75
CA ASP A 114 8.05 -10.64 -6.42
C ASP A 114 9.32 -11.02 -5.63
N GLU A 115 9.79 -10.13 -4.75
CA GLU A 115 11.03 -10.30 -3.99
C GLU A 115 10.86 -10.89 -2.59
N ILE A 116 9.66 -10.75 -2.00
CA ILE A 116 9.39 -11.18 -0.63
C ILE A 116 8.43 -12.38 -0.63
N ASP A 117 8.68 -13.33 0.28
CA ASP A 117 7.78 -14.47 0.51
C ASP A 117 6.60 -14.06 1.41
N SER A 118 5.84 -13.06 0.95
CA SER A 118 4.71 -12.48 1.68
C SER A 118 3.49 -12.33 0.79
N SER A 119 2.31 -12.56 1.35
CA SER A 119 1.04 -12.20 0.71
C SER A 119 0.70 -10.74 0.99
N ILE A 120 0.22 -10.00 -0.01
CA ILE A 120 -0.21 -8.61 0.14
C ILE A 120 -1.73 -8.53 0.01
N ILE A 121 -2.39 -7.97 1.02
CA ILE A 121 -3.80 -7.59 0.99
C ILE A 121 -3.85 -6.08 0.79
N MET A 122 -4.31 -5.65 -0.38
CA MET A 122 -4.44 -4.22 -0.71
C MET A 122 -5.88 -3.79 -0.55
N ILE A 123 -6.12 -2.76 0.25
CA ILE A 123 -7.41 -2.11 0.39
C ILE A 123 -7.32 -0.80 -0.40
N THR A 124 -8.18 -0.62 -1.39
CA THR A 124 -8.20 0.58 -2.23
C THR A 124 -9.54 0.73 -2.92
N HIS A 125 -9.88 1.96 -3.27
CA HIS A 125 -11.02 2.30 -4.14
C HIS A 125 -10.58 2.54 -5.60
N ASP A 126 -9.28 2.48 -5.89
CA ASP A 126 -8.73 2.69 -7.23
C ASP A 126 -8.66 1.37 -8.01
N LEU A 127 -9.60 1.18 -8.93
CA LEU A 127 -9.69 -0.03 -9.75
C LEU A 127 -8.51 -0.17 -10.74
N GLY A 128 -7.88 0.94 -11.14
CA GLY A 128 -6.68 0.91 -11.98
C GLY A 128 -5.50 0.28 -11.24
N VAL A 129 -5.34 0.62 -9.96
CA VAL A 129 -4.35 0.00 -9.07
C VAL A 129 -4.61 -1.49 -8.92
N VAL A 130 -5.87 -1.85 -8.66
CA VAL A 130 -6.27 -3.26 -8.51
C VAL A 130 -5.95 -4.06 -9.76
N ALA A 131 -6.29 -3.53 -10.95
CA ALA A 131 -6.04 -4.19 -12.23
C ALA A 131 -4.54 -4.44 -12.50
N SER A 132 -3.67 -3.56 -12.01
CA SER A 132 -2.23 -3.62 -12.30
C SER A 132 -1.42 -4.52 -11.37
N ILE A 133 -1.87 -4.74 -10.12
CA ILE A 133 -1.05 -5.38 -9.08
C ILE A 133 -1.69 -6.64 -8.53
N CYS A 134 -3.03 -6.72 -8.47
CA CYS A 134 -3.73 -7.77 -7.75
C CYS A 134 -3.97 -9.01 -8.62
N ASP A 135 -3.76 -10.20 -8.05
CA ASP A 135 -4.10 -11.47 -8.71
C ASP A 135 -5.57 -11.82 -8.51
N ARG A 136 -6.12 -11.47 -7.36
CA ARG A 136 -7.50 -11.75 -6.95
C ARG A 136 -8.12 -10.52 -6.31
N ILE A 137 -9.42 -10.40 -6.48
CA ILE A 137 -10.21 -9.25 -6.01
C ILE A 137 -11.36 -9.75 -5.16
N ALA A 138 -11.64 -9.00 -4.09
CA ALA A 138 -12.86 -9.11 -3.31
C ALA A 138 -13.58 -7.76 -3.33
N ILE A 139 -14.74 -7.70 -3.97
CA ILE A 139 -15.59 -6.50 -4.00
C ILE A 139 -16.42 -6.44 -2.72
N MET A 140 -16.30 -5.33 -2.01
CA MET A 140 -17.01 -5.10 -0.76
C MET A 140 -18.07 -4.00 -0.93
N TYR A 141 -19.26 -4.23 -0.41
CA TYR A 141 -20.35 -3.26 -0.36
C TYR A 141 -21.16 -3.42 0.92
N GLY A 142 -21.44 -2.31 1.62
CA GLY A 142 -22.20 -2.33 2.87
C GLY A 142 -21.63 -3.29 3.92
N GLY A 143 -20.30 -3.33 4.09
CA GLY A 143 -19.62 -4.20 5.07
C GLY A 143 -19.59 -5.68 4.70
N LYS A 144 -20.07 -6.08 3.50
CA LYS A 144 -20.11 -7.48 3.04
C LYS A 144 -19.32 -7.65 1.75
N ILE A 145 -18.63 -8.78 1.62
CA ILE A 145 -18.06 -9.19 0.34
C ILE A 145 -19.21 -9.68 -0.53
N VAL A 146 -19.42 -9.02 -1.67
CA VAL A 146 -20.50 -9.31 -2.61
C VAL A 146 -20.04 -10.12 -3.83
N GLU A 147 -18.75 -10.04 -4.18
CA GLU A 147 -18.17 -10.81 -5.26
C GLU A 147 -16.69 -11.04 -5.00
N THR A 148 -16.16 -12.20 -5.42
CA THR A 148 -14.73 -12.54 -5.40
C THR A 148 -14.35 -13.29 -6.66
N GLY A 149 -13.16 -13.00 -7.18
CA GLY A 149 -12.65 -13.68 -8.37
C GLY A 149 -11.19 -13.33 -8.63
N THR A 150 -10.65 -13.86 -9.71
CA THR A 150 -9.40 -13.37 -10.29
C THR A 150 -9.62 -11.98 -10.87
N THR A 151 -8.54 -11.24 -11.11
CA THR A 151 -8.62 -9.92 -11.75
C THR A 151 -9.36 -10.01 -13.09
N ASP A 152 -9.04 -10.98 -13.92
CA ASP A 152 -9.71 -11.18 -15.21
C ASP A 152 -11.22 -11.48 -15.06
N GLU A 153 -11.60 -12.35 -14.12
CA GLU A 153 -13.01 -12.68 -13.89
C GLU A 153 -13.80 -11.43 -13.48
N ILE A 154 -13.27 -10.62 -12.57
CA ILE A 154 -13.96 -9.42 -12.08
C ILE A 154 -14.05 -8.34 -13.17
N PHE A 155 -12.98 -8.11 -13.94
CA PHE A 155 -12.98 -7.04 -14.94
C PHE A 155 -13.72 -7.41 -16.23
N TYR A 156 -13.63 -8.67 -16.69
CA TYR A 156 -14.20 -9.08 -17.99
C TYR A 156 -15.49 -9.86 -17.88
N ASN A 157 -15.80 -10.47 -16.72
CA ASN A 157 -17.02 -11.25 -16.52
C ASN A 157 -17.67 -11.06 -15.15
N PRO A 158 -17.89 -9.80 -14.69
CA PRO A 158 -18.51 -9.54 -13.40
C PRO A 158 -19.91 -10.11 -13.32
N GLN A 159 -20.27 -10.73 -12.20
CA GLN A 159 -21.58 -11.35 -12.02
C GLN A 159 -22.51 -10.46 -11.18
N HIS A 160 -21.98 -9.85 -10.09
CA HIS A 160 -22.79 -9.05 -9.18
C HIS A 160 -23.19 -7.71 -9.79
N PRO A 161 -24.45 -7.24 -9.65
CA PRO A 161 -24.92 -5.96 -10.21
C PRO A 161 -24.11 -4.75 -9.73
N TYR A 162 -23.69 -4.74 -8.47
CA TYR A 162 -22.84 -3.67 -7.92
C TYR A 162 -21.46 -3.62 -8.62
N THR A 163 -20.83 -4.77 -8.83
CA THR A 163 -19.54 -4.85 -9.55
C THR A 163 -19.67 -4.32 -10.98
N LYS A 164 -20.74 -4.70 -11.67
CA LYS A 164 -21.04 -4.19 -13.03
C LYS A 164 -21.20 -2.66 -13.02
N GLY A 165 -21.95 -2.14 -12.07
CA GLY A 165 -22.14 -0.70 -11.90
C GLY A 165 -20.82 0.00 -11.58
N LEU A 166 -20.00 -0.54 -10.68
CA LEU A 166 -18.71 0.02 -10.30
C LEU A 166 -17.76 0.10 -11.51
N LEU A 167 -17.66 -0.98 -12.29
CA LEU A 167 -16.83 -1.03 -13.50
C LEU A 167 -17.35 -0.09 -14.60
N SER A 168 -18.66 0.09 -14.73
CA SER A 168 -19.23 1.02 -15.70
C SER A 168 -18.94 2.49 -15.43
N CYS A 169 -18.56 2.84 -14.19
CA CYS A 169 -18.14 4.18 -13.80
C CYS A 169 -16.66 4.47 -14.13
N ILE A 170 -15.88 3.47 -14.57
CA ILE A 170 -14.50 3.71 -15.02
C ILE A 170 -14.56 4.34 -16.42
N ALA A 171 -14.09 5.58 -16.51
CA ALA A 171 -13.92 6.23 -17.81
C ALA A 171 -12.83 5.48 -18.60
N ASN A 172 -13.20 4.87 -19.72
CA ASN A 172 -12.21 4.33 -20.65
C ASN A 172 -11.66 5.50 -21.49
N PRO A 173 -10.36 5.83 -21.39
CA PRO A 173 -9.76 6.93 -22.16
C PRO A 173 -9.88 6.75 -23.68
N GLU A 174 -10.11 5.53 -24.16
CA GLU A 174 -10.27 5.20 -25.58
C GLU A 174 -11.72 5.39 -26.07
N ASP A 175 -12.69 5.51 -25.19
CA ASP A 175 -14.08 5.81 -25.56
C ASP A 175 -14.18 7.34 -25.87
N LEU A 176 -13.84 7.72 -27.10
CA LEU A 176 -13.99 9.08 -27.64
C LEU A 176 -15.46 9.54 -27.72
N GLU A 177 -16.42 8.65 -27.60
CA GLU A 177 -17.82 8.97 -27.46
C GLU A 177 -18.12 9.27 -25.99
N LYS A 178 -18.72 10.44 -25.74
CA LYS A 178 -19.25 10.83 -24.41
C LYS A 178 -20.33 9.82 -23.97
N LYS A 179 -19.92 8.69 -23.39
CA LYS A 179 -20.87 7.86 -22.65
C LYS A 179 -21.28 8.63 -21.41
N GLU A 180 -22.56 8.90 -21.28
CA GLU A 180 -23.11 9.43 -20.02
C GLU A 180 -22.78 8.43 -18.91
N LEU A 181 -22.10 8.91 -17.89
CA LEU A 181 -21.83 8.12 -16.69
C LEU A 181 -23.17 7.87 -16.00
N HIS A 182 -23.60 6.63 -15.98
CA HIS A 182 -24.81 6.26 -15.26
C HIS A 182 -24.45 5.96 -13.79
N PRO A 183 -24.93 6.78 -12.85
CA PRO A 183 -24.71 6.51 -11.44
C PRO A 183 -25.34 5.19 -11.03
N ILE A 184 -24.72 4.48 -10.10
CA ILE A 184 -25.30 3.28 -9.51
C ILE A 184 -26.60 3.71 -8.77
N PRO A 185 -27.78 3.19 -9.16
CA PRO A 185 -29.03 3.62 -8.55
C PRO A 185 -29.12 3.15 -7.10
N GLY A 186 -29.63 4.02 -6.22
CA GLY A 186 -29.87 3.74 -4.80
C GLY A 186 -29.05 4.63 -3.87
N SER A 187 -29.31 4.54 -2.59
CA SER A 187 -28.52 5.16 -1.53
C SER A 187 -27.58 4.12 -0.90
N PRO A 188 -26.39 4.54 -0.40
CA PRO A 188 -25.57 3.65 0.41
C PRO A 188 -26.39 3.10 1.58
N PRO A 189 -26.22 1.82 1.97
CA PRO A 189 -26.91 1.27 3.12
C PRO A 189 -26.43 1.97 4.40
N ASP A 190 -27.34 2.17 5.36
CA ASP A 190 -26.95 2.51 6.73
C ASP A 190 -26.20 1.30 7.33
N LEU A 191 -24.98 1.53 7.83
CA LEU A 191 -24.08 0.51 8.41
C LEU A 191 -24.29 0.39 9.91
#